data_b71c774b76c670c948a4858344684d53
#
_entry.id   b71c774b76c670c948a4858344684d53
#
_cell.length_a   1.000
_cell.length_b   1.000
_cell.length_c   1.000
_cell.angle_alpha   90.00
_cell.angle_beta   90.00
_cell.angle_gamma   90.00
#
_symmetry.space_group_name_H-M   'P 1'
#
loop_
_entity.id
_entity.type
_entity.pdbx_description
1 polymer ?
#
loop_
_entity_poly.entity_id
_entity_poly.type
_entity_poly.pdbx_seq_one_letter_code
_entity_poly.pdbx_strand_id
1 'polypeptide(L)'
;MAKKTTRTSSRRRGKRSRSPLGAFLRWLPVAALAVAVAFVAIFLLRDYHALTIKNEVVGITGAFKGAGVYLRVADEVSAEETIASLTSIERRAMGAFSLEDERRLPGKITARMNYLGDHYPLTILWREEARERAPLLTIIIDDAGMDLDIAKQFLDLPVPVVLAVIPHLKHSSDIAALARERKRPFILHMPMEPLSYPENDPGEGALFAGMSEYAAINNLNRALNSALGASGVNNHMGSKATADPLLMRRVMEALKTRGLYFIDSRTTPKSVAAKEARAAGVAYATRDVFIDNDDDEGEIIANLNKGVALAAQRGEAIVIGHARRGTLAAMERWTRSDAISKVRVAPPEDILNIP
;
A
#
# COMPACT_ATOMS: atom_id res chain seq x y z
N MET A 1 34.41 113.08 -22.98
CA MET A 1 34.11 112.38 -21.70
C MET A 1 32.93 111.43 -21.89
N ALA A 2 33.15 110.15 -22.00
CA ALA A 2 32.10 109.15 -22.26
C ALA A 2 31.98 108.22 -21.08
N LYS A 3 30.79 108.14 -20.49
CA LYS A 3 30.52 107.18 -19.43
C LYS A 3 30.02 105.87 -20.03
N LYS A 4 30.74 104.80 -19.80
CA LYS A 4 30.33 103.39 -20.10
C LYS A 4 29.35 102.91 -19.02
N THR A 5 28.18 102.53 -19.39
CA THR A 5 27.20 101.82 -18.55
C THR A 5 27.34 100.34 -18.81
N THR A 6 27.66 99.55 -17.81
CA THR A 6 27.76 98.13 -17.80
C THR A 6 26.34 97.53 -17.45
N ARG A 7 25.81 96.71 -18.38
CA ARG A 7 24.57 95.96 -18.19
C ARG A 7 24.86 94.56 -17.62
N THR A 8 24.53 94.29 -16.38
CA THR A 8 24.61 92.96 -15.74
C THR A 8 23.37 92.19 -16.09
N SER A 9 23.49 91.07 -16.82
CA SER A 9 22.45 90.14 -17.13
C SER A 9 22.36 89.06 -16.01
N SER A 10 21.32 89.13 -15.25
CA SER A 10 20.96 88.07 -14.25
C SER A 10 20.38 86.83 -14.92
N ARG A 11 21.17 85.76 -15.02
CA ARG A 11 20.60 84.44 -15.42
C ARG A 11 19.70 83.87 -14.28
N ARG A 12 18.43 83.93 -14.47
CA ARG A 12 17.48 83.18 -13.67
C ARG A 12 17.71 81.68 -13.95
N ARG A 13 18.23 80.92 -13.01
CA ARG A 13 18.23 79.45 -12.98
C ARG A 13 16.78 78.97 -12.74
N GLY A 14 16.09 78.48 -13.77
CA GLY A 14 14.79 77.81 -13.63
C GLY A 14 14.90 76.56 -12.77
N LYS A 15 14.26 76.57 -11.61
CA LYS A 15 14.00 75.32 -10.84
C LYS A 15 13.13 74.37 -11.70
N ARG A 16 13.75 73.35 -12.28
CA ARG A 16 12.96 72.24 -12.86
C ARG A 16 12.22 71.58 -11.71
N SER A 17 10.90 71.76 -11.66
CA SER A 17 9.99 70.97 -10.79
C SER A 17 10.10 69.51 -11.27
N ARG A 18 10.70 68.65 -10.48
CA ARG A 18 10.64 67.21 -10.73
C ARG A 18 9.20 66.76 -10.51
N SER A 19 8.50 66.34 -11.55
CA SER A 19 7.17 65.82 -11.41
C SER A 19 7.14 64.58 -10.49
N PRO A 20 6.21 64.43 -9.59
CA PRO A 20 6.12 63.29 -8.70
C PRO A 20 5.99 61.98 -9.48
N LEU A 21 5.47 62.01 -10.69
CA LEU A 21 5.37 60.86 -11.61
C LEU A 21 6.77 60.34 -12.06
N GLY A 22 7.74 61.20 -12.29
CA GLY A 22 9.08 60.80 -12.71
C GLY A 22 9.91 60.20 -11.55
N ALA A 23 9.58 60.52 -10.30
CA ALA A 23 10.15 59.88 -9.14
C ALA A 23 9.53 58.48 -8.94
N PHE A 24 8.23 58.33 -9.09
CA PHE A 24 7.50 57.05 -9.00
C PHE A 24 8.00 56.03 -10.06
N LEU A 25 8.13 56.45 -11.33
CA LEU A 25 8.62 55.60 -12.41
C LEU A 25 10.06 55.08 -12.21
N ARG A 26 10.89 55.77 -11.45
CA ARG A 26 12.26 55.32 -11.13
C ARG A 26 12.30 54.17 -10.11
N TRP A 27 11.29 54.10 -9.24
CA TRP A 27 11.24 53.08 -8.21
C TRP A 27 10.42 51.81 -8.64
N LEU A 28 9.71 51.88 -9.75
CA LEU A 28 8.96 50.76 -10.32
C LEU A 28 9.79 49.47 -10.53
N PRO A 29 10.99 49.52 -11.15
CA PRO A 29 11.82 48.35 -11.31
C PRO A 29 12.39 47.82 -9.99
N VAL A 30 12.67 48.71 -9.00
CA VAL A 30 13.12 48.28 -7.68
C VAL A 30 11.98 47.62 -6.92
N ALA A 31 10.77 48.15 -6.99
CA ALA A 31 9.58 47.54 -6.40
C ALA A 31 9.26 46.20 -7.05
N ALA A 32 9.34 46.11 -8.38
CA ALA A 32 9.11 44.84 -9.10
C ALA A 32 10.18 43.81 -8.72
N LEU A 33 11.43 44.18 -8.59
CA LEU A 33 12.51 43.29 -8.13
C LEU A 33 12.26 42.83 -6.67
N ALA A 34 11.87 43.74 -5.78
CA ALA A 34 11.55 43.37 -4.39
C ALA A 34 10.39 42.38 -4.29
N VAL A 35 9.33 42.56 -5.10
CA VAL A 35 8.23 41.64 -5.20
C VAL A 35 8.68 40.28 -5.74
N ALA A 36 9.51 40.26 -6.77
CA ALA A 36 10.06 39.03 -7.34
C ALA A 36 10.93 38.26 -6.32
N VAL A 37 11.80 38.98 -5.61
CA VAL A 37 12.66 38.42 -4.55
C VAL A 37 11.79 37.87 -3.40
N ALA A 38 10.73 38.60 -2.98
CA ALA A 38 9.81 38.15 -1.96
C ALA A 38 9.06 36.88 -2.42
N PHE A 39 8.67 36.82 -3.69
CA PHE A 39 7.98 35.65 -4.26
C PHE A 39 8.89 34.43 -4.28
N VAL A 40 10.15 34.60 -4.71
CA VAL A 40 11.17 33.53 -4.68
C VAL A 40 11.47 33.09 -3.25
N ALA A 41 11.60 34.03 -2.31
CA ALA A 41 11.82 33.72 -0.90
C ALA A 41 10.66 32.95 -0.28
N ILE A 42 9.42 33.33 -0.58
CA ILE A 42 8.21 32.61 -0.13
C ILE A 42 8.19 31.21 -0.71
N PHE A 43 8.53 31.03 -2.00
CA PHE A 43 8.60 29.74 -2.65
C PHE A 43 9.66 28.83 -2.01
N LEU A 44 10.88 29.34 -1.81
CA LEU A 44 11.97 28.60 -1.18
C LEU A 44 11.66 28.24 0.28
N LEU A 45 11.04 29.16 1.04
CA LEU A 45 10.60 28.89 2.41
C LEU A 45 9.51 27.82 2.46
N ARG A 46 8.58 27.83 1.52
CA ARG A 46 7.55 26.81 1.39
C ARG A 46 8.17 25.42 1.11
N ASP A 47 9.12 25.34 0.18
CA ASP A 47 9.78 24.07 -0.15
C ASP A 47 10.64 23.57 1.02
N TYR A 48 11.36 24.46 1.72
CA TYR A 48 12.11 24.13 2.93
C TYR A 48 11.17 23.64 4.05
N HIS A 49 10.03 24.31 4.25
CA HIS A 49 9.06 23.93 5.24
C HIS A 49 8.45 22.56 4.91
N ALA A 50 8.07 22.33 3.65
CA ALA A 50 7.55 21.04 3.18
C ALA A 50 8.59 19.92 3.41
N LEU A 51 9.85 20.14 3.10
CA LEU A 51 10.92 19.16 3.34
C LEU A 51 11.08 18.84 4.84
N THR A 52 10.98 19.85 5.70
CA THR A 52 11.02 19.66 7.16
C THR A 52 9.86 18.79 7.64
N ILE A 53 8.64 19.10 7.21
CA ILE A 53 7.44 18.31 7.52
C ILE A 53 7.61 16.88 7.03
N LYS A 54 8.11 16.68 5.81
CA LYS A 54 8.40 15.34 5.28
C LYS A 54 9.34 14.55 6.18
N ASN A 55 10.43 15.17 6.62
CA ASN A 55 11.42 14.51 7.46
C ASN A 55 10.85 14.15 8.84
N GLU A 56 10.00 15.00 9.43
CA GLU A 56 9.31 14.70 10.66
C GLU A 56 8.34 13.52 10.51
N VAL A 57 7.55 13.47 9.43
CA VAL A 57 6.65 12.36 9.14
C VAL A 57 7.44 11.06 8.91
N VAL A 58 8.54 11.12 8.14
CA VAL A 58 9.44 9.96 7.95
C VAL A 58 10.06 9.50 9.27
N GLY A 59 10.41 10.41 10.16
CA GLY A 59 10.93 10.07 11.50
C GLY A 59 9.94 9.25 12.32
N ILE A 60 8.64 9.48 12.16
CA ILE A 60 7.57 8.74 12.85
C ILE A 60 7.21 7.45 12.10
N THR A 61 7.08 7.53 10.79
CA THR A 61 6.51 6.45 9.95
C THR A 61 7.56 5.54 9.32
N GLY A 62 8.84 5.91 9.36
CA GLY A 62 9.94 5.18 8.72
C GLY A 62 9.93 5.18 7.19
N ALA A 63 8.86 5.69 6.55
CA ALA A 63 8.73 5.70 5.09
C ALA A 63 7.84 6.85 4.61
N PHE A 64 8.15 7.38 3.43
CA PHE A 64 7.35 8.40 2.75
C PHE A 64 7.47 8.30 1.24
N LYS A 65 7.27 7.11 0.66
CA LYS A 65 7.27 6.94 -0.81
C LYS A 65 6.33 5.82 -1.22
N GLY A 66 5.34 6.16 -2.05
CA GLY A 66 4.65 5.32 -3.03
C GLY A 66 3.86 4.11 -2.54
N ALA A 67 4.02 3.73 -1.29
CA ALA A 67 3.39 2.58 -0.68
C ALA A 67 2.69 3.00 0.60
N GLY A 68 1.64 2.31 0.99
CA GLY A 68 1.03 2.50 2.30
C GLY A 68 2.07 2.36 3.42
N VAL A 69 1.92 3.15 4.46
CA VAL A 69 2.74 3.07 5.67
C VAL A 69 2.07 2.10 6.64
N TYR A 70 2.79 1.05 6.99
CA TYR A 70 2.37 0.07 7.98
C TYR A 70 3.28 0.18 9.21
N LEU A 71 2.71 0.56 10.35
CA LEU A 71 3.41 0.64 11.62
C LEU A 71 2.87 -0.43 12.56
N ARG A 72 3.76 -1.17 13.19
CA ARG A 72 3.41 -2.03 14.31
C ARG A 72 3.96 -1.40 15.58
N VAL A 73 3.10 -1.11 16.52
CA VAL A 73 3.44 -0.51 17.81
C VAL A 73 3.14 -1.49 18.94
N ALA A 74 3.63 -1.19 20.14
CA ALA A 74 3.55 -2.11 21.27
C ALA A 74 2.10 -2.33 21.74
N ASP A 75 1.32 -1.25 21.82
CA ASP A 75 -0.02 -1.22 22.41
C ASP A 75 -0.87 -0.10 21.80
N GLU A 76 -2.12 0.00 22.25
CA GLU A 76 -3.06 1.04 21.82
C GLU A 76 -2.59 2.44 22.20
N VAL A 77 -1.95 2.61 23.35
CA VAL A 77 -1.42 3.91 23.80
C VAL A 77 -0.36 4.41 22.83
N SER A 78 0.58 3.53 22.43
CA SER A 78 1.61 3.86 21.44
C SER A 78 1.03 4.17 20.05
N ALA A 79 -0.10 3.54 19.67
CA ALA A 79 -0.81 3.85 18.44
C ALA A 79 -1.44 5.25 18.51
N GLU A 80 -2.09 5.59 19.62
CA GLU A 80 -2.68 6.90 19.83
C GLU A 80 -1.62 8.01 19.90
N GLU A 81 -0.49 7.76 20.54
CA GLU A 81 0.66 8.69 20.55
C GLU A 81 1.21 8.94 19.14
N THR A 82 1.25 7.90 18.31
CA THR A 82 1.65 8.02 16.90
C THR A 82 0.69 8.93 16.13
N ILE A 83 -0.63 8.71 16.25
CA ILE A 83 -1.64 9.55 15.62
C ILE A 83 -1.58 10.99 16.15
N ALA A 84 -1.44 11.17 17.45
CA ALA A 84 -1.32 12.49 18.07
C ALA A 84 -0.09 13.25 17.55
N SER A 85 1.02 12.56 17.36
CA SER A 85 2.25 13.13 16.79
C SER A 85 2.05 13.56 15.35
N LEU A 86 1.42 12.72 14.50
CA LEU A 86 1.09 13.06 13.11
C LEU A 86 0.08 14.24 13.03
N THR A 87 -0.93 14.26 13.89
CA THR A 87 -1.89 15.38 13.98
C THR A 87 -1.20 16.67 14.45
N SER A 88 -0.19 16.57 15.30
CA SER A 88 0.62 17.73 15.70
C SER A 88 1.43 18.29 14.52
N ILE A 89 1.97 17.42 13.66
CA ILE A 89 2.64 17.83 12.44
C ILE A 89 1.65 18.49 11.48
N GLU A 90 0.46 17.92 11.29
CA GLU A 90 -0.60 18.47 10.45
C GLU A 90 -0.92 19.93 10.80
N ARG A 91 -1.12 20.23 12.09
CA ARG A 91 -1.40 21.60 12.55
C ARG A 91 -0.31 22.61 12.19
N ARG A 92 0.95 22.16 12.05
CA ARG A 92 2.10 23.01 11.69
C ARG A 92 2.38 23.02 10.18
N ALA A 93 1.78 22.12 9.43
CA ALA A 93 2.14 21.86 8.03
C ALA A 93 1.57 22.88 7.03
N MET A 94 0.72 23.83 7.47
CA MET A 94 0.11 24.86 6.60
C MET A 94 -0.47 24.28 5.28
N GLY A 95 -1.11 23.11 5.35
CA GLY A 95 -1.68 22.40 4.20
C GLY A 95 -0.71 21.56 3.38
N ALA A 96 0.59 21.51 3.74
CA ALA A 96 1.54 20.61 3.08
C ALA A 96 1.36 19.14 3.48
N PHE A 97 0.74 18.88 4.63
CA PHE A 97 0.43 17.54 5.13
C PHE A 97 -0.93 17.55 5.80
N SER A 98 -1.74 16.51 5.58
CA SER A 98 -2.97 16.25 6.31
C SER A 98 -3.16 14.76 6.58
N LEU A 99 -3.94 14.47 7.62
CA LEU A 99 -4.38 13.13 8.00
C LEU A 99 -5.90 13.05 7.82
N GLU A 100 -6.35 12.16 6.94
CA GLU A 100 -7.75 12.07 6.52
C GLU A 100 -8.29 10.66 6.73
N ASP A 101 -9.61 10.50 6.73
CA ASP A 101 -10.31 9.20 6.76
C ASP A 101 -9.89 8.30 7.93
N GLU A 102 -9.55 8.88 9.09
CA GLU A 102 -9.16 8.10 10.26
C GLU A 102 -10.28 7.17 10.71
N ARG A 103 -9.97 5.89 10.84
CA ARG A 103 -10.87 4.85 11.34
C ARG A 103 -10.20 4.05 12.44
N ARG A 104 -10.87 3.94 13.57
CA ARG A 104 -10.42 3.18 14.73
C ARG A 104 -11.14 1.84 14.76
N LEU A 105 -10.36 0.79 14.70
CA LEU A 105 -10.81 -0.60 14.76
C LEU A 105 -10.07 -1.30 15.90
N PRO A 106 -10.61 -2.37 16.48
CA PRO A 106 -9.90 -3.13 17.50
C PRO A 106 -8.51 -3.57 16.98
N GLY A 107 -7.44 -3.21 17.70
CA GLY A 107 -6.07 -3.54 17.33
C GLY A 107 -5.50 -2.79 16.11
N LYS A 108 -6.22 -1.79 15.58
CA LYS A 108 -5.85 -1.14 14.31
C LYS A 108 -6.39 0.28 14.19
N ILE A 109 -5.54 1.20 13.75
CA ILE A 109 -5.97 2.50 13.22
C ILE A 109 -5.60 2.55 11.75
N THR A 110 -6.53 3.00 10.90
CA THR A 110 -6.27 3.30 9.50
C THR A 110 -6.56 4.76 9.22
N ALA A 111 -5.72 5.38 8.40
CA ALA A 111 -5.91 6.76 7.95
C ALA A 111 -5.32 6.93 6.55
N ARG A 112 -5.55 8.07 5.94
CA ARG A 112 -4.91 8.50 4.70
C ARG A 112 -4.04 9.71 5.01
N MET A 113 -2.76 9.61 4.75
CA MET A 113 -1.84 10.74 4.78
C MET A 113 -1.85 11.41 3.40
N ASN A 114 -2.02 12.71 3.38
CA ASN A 114 -1.88 13.53 2.17
C ASN A 114 -0.64 14.42 2.35
N TYR A 115 0.27 14.38 1.38
CA TYR A 115 1.44 15.24 1.37
C TYR A 115 1.60 15.87 -0.02
N LEU A 116 1.43 17.20 -0.08
CA LEU A 116 1.48 18.00 -1.32
C LEU A 116 0.58 17.46 -2.44
N GLY A 117 -0.55 16.82 -2.09
CA GLY A 117 -1.50 16.26 -3.03
C GLY A 117 -1.32 14.77 -3.33
N ASP A 118 -0.22 14.15 -2.92
CA ASP A 118 -0.04 12.70 -3.00
C ASP A 118 -0.67 12.02 -1.79
N HIS A 119 -1.35 10.89 -2.02
CA HIS A 119 -2.06 10.16 -0.99
C HIS A 119 -1.34 8.87 -0.60
N TYR A 120 -1.16 8.66 0.70
CA TYR A 120 -0.48 7.50 1.27
C TYR A 120 -1.38 6.84 2.32
N PRO A 121 -1.82 5.59 2.12
CA PRO A 121 -2.54 4.87 3.16
C PRO A 121 -1.63 4.63 4.38
N LEU A 122 -2.15 4.91 5.57
CA LEU A 122 -1.52 4.64 6.86
C LEU A 122 -2.29 3.54 7.56
N THR A 123 -1.58 2.55 8.06
CA THR A 123 -2.13 1.53 8.95
C THR A 123 -1.22 1.38 10.15
N ILE A 124 -1.75 1.60 11.35
CA ILE A 124 -1.08 1.36 12.62
C ILE A 124 -1.72 0.14 13.25
N LEU A 125 -0.91 -0.85 13.56
CA LEU A 125 -1.33 -2.11 14.17
C LEU A 125 -0.68 -2.23 15.54
N TRP A 126 -1.44 -2.67 16.54
CA TRP A 126 -0.88 -3.08 17.84
C TRP A 126 -1.45 -4.43 18.25
N ARG A 127 -0.67 -5.13 19.05
CA ARG A 127 -1.17 -6.29 19.74
C ARG A 127 -1.91 -5.79 20.97
N GLU A 128 -3.23 -5.94 21.01
CA GLU A 128 -3.89 -5.85 22.31
C GLU A 128 -3.26 -6.88 23.24
N GLU A 129 -2.86 -6.44 24.44
CA GLU A 129 -2.42 -7.38 25.49
C GLU A 129 -3.40 -8.55 25.54
N ALA A 130 -2.86 -9.74 25.72
CA ALA A 130 -3.56 -11.02 25.64
C ALA A 130 -4.73 -11.12 26.64
N ARG A 131 -5.75 -10.31 26.45
CA ARG A 131 -7.09 -10.60 26.90
C ARG A 131 -7.71 -11.51 25.86
N GLU A 132 -7.65 -12.84 26.13
CA GLU A 132 -8.52 -13.88 25.53
C GLU A 132 -9.04 -13.60 24.09
N ARG A 133 -8.15 -13.32 23.14
CA ARG A 133 -8.58 -13.25 21.76
C ARG A 133 -8.51 -14.63 21.15
N ALA A 134 -9.63 -15.04 20.58
CA ALA A 134 -9.61 -16.23 19.74
C ALA A 134 -8.46 -16.12 18.72
N PRO A 135 -7.66 -17.17 18.55
CA PRO A 135 -6.56 -17.21 17.59
C PRO A 135 -7.02 -16.79 16.20
N LEU A 136 -6.15 -16.18 15.41
CA LEU A 136 -6.51 -15.66 14.09
C LEU A 136 -6.35 -16.73 13.02
N LEU A 137 -7.35 -16.87 12.16
CA LEU A 137 -7.27 -17.73 10.98
C LEU A 137 -7.55 -16.90 9.73
N THR A 138 -6.58 -16.80 8.82
CA THR A 138 -6.82 -16.22 7.50
C THR A 138 -7.08 -17.33 6.50
N ILE A 139 -8.16 -17.18 5.73
CA ILE A 139 -8.58 -18.13 4.70
C ILE A 139 -8.46 -17.43 3.35
N ILE A 140 -7.62 -17.98 2.48
CA ILE A 140 -7.42 -17.49 1.12
C ILE A 140 -7.95 -18.53 0.15
N ILE A 141 -8.65 -18.07 -0.88
CA ILE A 141 -9.19 -18.90 -1.96
C ILE A 141 -8.51 -18.49 -3.24
N ASP A 142 -7.56 -19.32 -3.66
CA ASP A 142 -6.77 -19.15 -4.88
C ASP A 142 -7.58 -19.48 -6.13
N ASP A 143 -7.01 -19.19 -7.31
CA ASP A 143 -7.54 -19.49 -8.65
C ASP A 143 -8.89 -18.84 -8.99
N ALA A 144 -9.29 -17.79 -8.32
CA ALA A 144 -10.45 -17.03 -8.73
C ALA A 144 -10.19 -16.29 -10.06
N GLY A 145 -11.15 -16.34 -11.01
CA GLY A 145 -11.01 -15.66 -12.31
C GLY A 145 -11.85 -16.25 -13.43
N MET A 146 -12.18 -17.55 -13.40
CA MET A 146 -12.94 -18.23 -14.47
C MET A 146 -14.43 -18.30 -14.21
N ASP A 147 -14.84 -18.47 -12.96
CA ASP A 147 -16.25 -18.68 -12.55
C ASP A 147 -16.67 -17.58 -11.57
N LEU A 148 -17.48 -16.64 -12.09
CA LEU A 148 -17.98 -15.51 -11.29
C LEU A 148 -18.98 -15.99 -10.21
N ASP A 149 -19.77 -17.02 -10.50
CA ASP A 149 -20.81 -17.51 -9.59
C ASP A 149 -20.16 -18.21 -8.38
N ILE A 150 -19.10 -18.99 -8.61
CA ILE A 150 -18.38 -19.62 -7.50
C ILE A 150 -17.66 -18.57 -6.64
N ALA A 151 -17.03 -17.57 -7.27
CA ALA A 151 -16.41 -16.47 -6.54
C ALA A 151 -17.42 -15.70 -5.67
N LYS A 152 -18.63 -15.46 -6.20
CA LYS A 152 -19.73 -14.84 -5.48
C LYS A 152 -20.14 -15.65 -4.27
N GLN A 153 -20.28 -16.97 -4.40
CA GLN A 153 -20.66 -17.85 -3.30
C GLN A 153 -19.60 -17.88 -2.19
N PHE A 154 -18.31 -17.86 -2.53
CA PHE A 154 -17.25 -17.70 -1.52
C PHE A 154 -17.34 -16.37 -0.77
N LEU A 155 -17.64 -15.26 -1.47
CA LEU A 155 -17.83 -13.96 -0.84
C LEU A 155 -19.11 -13.89 0.03
N ASP A 156 -20.07 -14.76 -0.20
CA ASP A 156 -21.34 -14.86 0.55
C ASP A 156 -21.22 -15.77 1.81
N LEU A 157 -20.09 -16.44 2.00
CA LEU A 157 -19.85 -17.23 3.20
C LEU A 157 -19.97 -16.36 4.47
N PRO A 158 -20.45 -16.94 5.60
CA PRO A 158 -20.64 -16.20 6.85
C PRO A 158 -19.33 -15.81 7.54
N VAL A 159 -18.19 -16.16 6.94
CA VAL A 159 -16.83 -15.79 7.39
C VAL A 159 -16.11 -15.00 6.32
N PRO A 160 -15.22 -14.08 6.67
CA PRO A 160 -14.45 -13.36 5.68
C PRO A 160 -13.42 -14.29 5.04
N VAL A 161 -13.54 -14.53 3.73
CA VAL A 161 -12.51 -15.16 2.91
C VAL A 161 -11.87 -14.11 2.02
N VAL A 162 -10.63 -14.35 1.61
CA VAL A 162 -9.87 -13.50 0.70
C VAL A 162 -9.75 -14.22 -0.62
N LEU A 163 -10.32 -13.66 -1.68
CA LEU A 163 -10.13 -14.22 -3.02
C LEU A 163 -8.77 -13.79 -3.56
N ALA A 164 -7.99 -14.75 -4.07
CA ALA A 164 -6.80 -14.49 -4.87
C ALA A 164 -7.14 -14.65 -6.35
N VAL A 165 -7.11 -13.54 -7.07
CA VAL A 165 -7.63 -13.44 -8.44
C VAL A 165 -6.50 -13.61 -9.44
N ILE A 166 -6.55 -14.66 -10.28
CA ILE A 166 -5.65 -14.82 -11.42
C ILE A 166 -5.92 -13.69 -12.43
N PRO A 167 -4.89 -12.98 -12.92
CA PRO A 167 -5.07 -11.93 -13.90
C PRO A 167 -5.46 -12.48 -15.28
N HIS A 168 -6.03 -11.63 -16.12
CA HIS A 168 -6.32 -11.89 -17.55
C HIS A 168 -7.30 -13.04 -17.84
N LEU A 169 -7.93 -13.64 -16.84
CA LEU A 169 -9.00 -14.61 -17.04
C LEU A 169 -10.33 -13.89 -17.33
N LYS A 170 -11.30 -14.66 -17.83
CA LYS A 170 -12.60 -14.18 -18.31
C LYS A 170 -13.31 -13.24 -17.33
N HIS A 171 -13.28 -13.52 -16.04
CA HIS A 171 -14.00 -12.79 -15.00
C HIS A 171 -13.08 -12.16 -13.95
N SER A 172 -11.77 -12.05 -14.20
CA SER A 172 -10.82 -11.47 -13.23
C SER A 172 -11.23 -10.07 -12.78
N SER A 173 -11.53 -9.18 -13.74
CA SER A 173 -11.94 -7.80 -13.46
C SER A 173 -13.32 -7.72 -12.80
N ASP A 174 -14.25 -8.60 -13.17
CA ASP A 174 -15.60 -8.66 -12.60
C ASP A 174 -15.55 -9.08 -11.13
N ILE A 175 -14.75 -10.12 -10.83
CA ILE A 175 -14.54 -10.61 -9.45
C ILE A 175 -13.86 -9.53 -8.59
N ALA A 176 -12.84 -8.86 -9.11
CA ALA A 176 -12.20 -7.75 -8.41
C ALA A 176 -13.17 -6.58 -8.14
N ALA A 177 -14.04 -6.26 -9.10
CA ALA A 177 -15.08 -5.24 -8.94
C ALA A 177 -16.12 -5.66 -7.88
N LEU A 178 -16.58 -6.91 -7.93
CA LEU A 178 -17.53 -7.47 -6.97
C LEU A 178 -16.97 -7.49 -5.54
N ALA A 179 -15.69 -7.88 -5.35
CA ALA A 179 -15.05 -7.87 -4.05
C ALA A 179 -14.97 -6.44 -3.47
N ARG A 180 -14.64 -5.44 -4.31
CA ARG A 180 -14.64 -4.03 -3.89
C ARG A 180 -16.03 -3.53 -3.51
N GLU A 181 -17.04 -3.81 -4.32
CA GLU A 181 -18.43 -3.44 -4.06
C GLU A 181 -18.89 -3.99 -2.70
N ARG A 182 -18.54 -5.25 -2.38
CA ARG A 182 -18.83 -5.89 -1.11
C ARG A 182 -17.90 -5.52 0.03
N LYS A 183 -16.94 -4.63 -0.22
CA LYS A 183 -15.90 -4.24 0.76
C LYS A 183 -15.16 -5.45 1.34
N ARG A 184 -14.94 -6.48 0.51
CA ARG A 184 -14.15 -7.65 0.85
C ARG A 184 -12.72 -7.46 0.35
N PRO A 185 -11.69 -7.73 1.18
CA PRO A 185 -10.31 -7.74 0.71
C PRO A 185 -10.11 -8.84 -0.32
N PHE A 186 -9.29 -8.58 -1.32
CA PHE A 186 -8.85 -9.56 -2.30
C PHE A 186 -7.40 -9.26 -2.70
N ILE A 187 -6.72 -10.25 -3.23
CA ILE A 187 -5.33 -10.16 -3.66
C ILE A 187 -5.16 -10.59 -5.11
N LEU A 188 -4.07 -10.18 -5.73
CA LEU A 188 -3.67 -10.69 -7.03
C LEU A 188 -3.01 -12.06 -6.86
N HIS A 189 -3.52 -13.08 -7.56
CA HIS A 189 -2.90 -14.39 -7.68
C HIS A 189 -1.96 -14.39 -8.89
N MET A 190 -0.69 -13.99 -8.65
CA MET A 190 0.28 -13.74 -9.72
C MET A 190 0.81 -15.02 -10.32
N PRO A 191 0.62 -15.28 -11.64
CA PRO A 191 1.20 -16.43 -12.31
C PRO A 191 2.72 -16.39 -12.26
N MET A 192 3.33 -17.49 -11.82
CA MET A 192 4.79 -17.62 -11.67
C MET A 192 5.28 -18.98 -12.12
N GLU A 193 6.47 -19.02 -12.73
CA GLU A 193 7.07 -20.23 -13.31
C GLU A 193 7.19 -21.38 -12.32
N PRO A 194 6.57 -22.55 -12.58
CA PRO A 194 6.81 -23.77 -11.83
C PRO A 194 8.05 -24.50 -12.32
N LEU A 195 8.57 -25.43 -11.51
CA LEU A 195 9.66 -26.33 -11.93
C LEU A 195 9.26 -27.24 -13.09
N SER A 196 7.97 -27.52 -13.22
CA SER A 196 7.39 -28.39 -14.27
C SER A 196 6.99 -27.64 -15.55
N TYR A 197 7.40 -26.40 -15.73
CA TYR A 197 7.23 -25.70 -17.01
C TYR A 197 8.12 -26.34 -18.09
N PRO A 198 7.65 -26.58 -19.32
CA PRO A 198 6.37 -26.12 -19.90
C PRO A 198 5.17 -27.08 -19.71
N GLU A 199 5.33 -28.24 -19.10
CA GLU A 199 4.23 -29.22 -18.91
C GLU A 199 3.06 -28.61 -18.13
N ASN A 200 3.37 -27.77 -17.14
CA ASN A 200 2.40 -26.96 -16.42
C ASN A 200 2.65 -25.48 -16.70
N ASP A 201 1.84 -24.90 -17.57
CA ASP A 201 1.91 -23.48 -17.93
C ASP A 201 1.17 -22.61 -16.88
N PRO A 202 1.84 -21.66 -16.22
CA PRO A 202 1.19 -20.77 -15.24
C PRO A 202 0.22 -19.76 -15.86
N GLY A 203 0.23 -19.60 -17.17
CA GLY A 203 -0.70 -18.71 -17.88
C GLY A 203 -0.10 -17.37 -18.32
N GLU A 204 -0.99 -16.55 -18.89
CA GLU A 204 -0.60 -15.28 -19.53
C GLU A 204 0.04 -14.31 -18.53
N GLY A 205 1.14 -13.69 -18.95
CA GLY A 205 1.81 -12.64 -18.16
C GLY A 205 2.59 -13.16 -16.97
N ALA A 206 2.87 -14.48 -16.92
CA ALA A 206 3.60 -15.10 -15.83
C ALA A 206 5.00 -14.51 -15.61
N LEU A 207 5.49 -14.61 -14.38
CA LEU A 207 6.85 -14.26 -14.00
C LEU A 207 7.76 -15.50 -14.10
N PHE A 208 8.81 -15.41 -14.90
CA PHE A 208 9.78 -16.48 -15.11
C PHE A 208 11.11 -16.16 -14.45
N ALA A 209 11.78 -17.15 -13.89
CA ALA A 209 13.14 -17.01 -13.39
C ALA A 209 14.08 -16.49 -14.49
N GLY A 210 14.96 -15.56 -14.13
CA GLY A 210 15.88 -14.92 -15.06
C GLY A 210 15.28 -13.83 -15.97
N MET A 211 13.98 -13.50 -15.87
CA MET A 211 13.40 -12.36 -16.59
C MET A 211 14.16 -11.07 -16.31
N SER A 212 14.23 -10.18 -17.33
CA SER A 212 14.72 -8.83 -17.11
C SER A 212 13.79 -8.08 -16.14
N GLU A 213 14.33 -7.11 -15.44
CA GLU A 213 13.54 -6.26 -14.53
C GLU A 213 12.36 -5.62 -15.25
N TYR A 214 12.62 -5.01 -16.41
CA TYR A 214 11.57 -4.38 -17.22
C TYR A 214 10.43 -5.36 -17.54
N ALA A 215 10.74 -6.58 -17.99
CA ALA A 215 9.72 -7.56 -18.34
C ALA A 215 8.93 -8.01 -17.11
N ALA A 216 9.61 -8.30 -15.98
CA ALA A 216 8.95 -8.71 -14.75
C ALA A 216 8.02 -7.63 -14.20
N ILE A 217 8.50 -6.38 -14.15
CA ILE A 217 7.70 -5.25 -13.65
C ILE A 217 6.53 -4.93 -14.59
N ASN A 218 6.74 -5.02 -15.92
CA ASN A 218 5.67 -4.82 -16.89
C ASN A 218 4.56 -5.88 -16.74
N ASN A 219 4.92 -7.16 -16.59
CA ASN A 219 3.95 -8.24 -16.38
C ASN A 219 3.19 -8.05 -15.06
N LEU A 220 3.88 -7.74 -13.97
CA LEU A 220 3.25 -7.45 -12.68
C LEU A 220 2.28 -6.26 -12.76
N ASN A 221 2.65 -5.18 -13.47
CA ASN A 221 1.78 -4.02 -13.66
C ASN A 221 0.52 -4.35 -14.45
N ARG A 222 0.66 -5.12 -15.54
CA ARG A 222 -0.48 -5.57 -16.35
C ARG A 222 -1.43 -6.43 -15.51
N ALA A 223 -0.88 -7.34 -14.71
CA ALA A 223 -1.64 -8.20 -13.81
C ALA A 223 -2.39 -7.38 -12.75
N LEU A 224 -1.74 -6.42 -12.09
CA LEU A 224 -2.36 -5.53 -11.10
C LEU A 224 -3.47 -4.66 -11.72
N ASN A 225 -3.32 -4.24 -12.97
CA ASN A 225 -4.36 -3.47 -13.67
C ASN A 225 -5.62 -4.32 -13.95
N SER A 226 -5.50 -5.64 -14.14
CA SER A 226 -6.65 -6.54 -14.29
C SER A 226 -7.34 -6.88 -12.98
N ALA A 227 -6.65 -6.71 -11.85
CA ALA A 227 -7.15 -6.91 -10.49
C ALA A 227 -7.06 -5.60 -9.68
N LEU A 228 -7.58 -4.52 -10.25
CA LEU A 228 -7.49 -3.18 -9.67
C LEU A 228 -8.09 -3.10 -8.27
N GLY A 229 -7.29 -2.67 -7.29
CA GLY A 229 -7.68 -2.55 -5.88
C GLY A 229 -7.28 -3.77 -5.03
N ALA A 230 -6.50 -4.71 -5.58
CA ALA A 230 -5.88 -5.77 -4.77
C ALA A 230 -5.03 -5.17 -3.65
N SER A 231 -5.16 -5.70 -2.42
CA SER A 231 -4.41 -5.24 -1.25
C SER A 231 -3.04 -5.92 -1.11
N GLY A 232 -2.83 -7.02 -1.82
CA GLY A 232 -1.60 -7.80 -1.80
C GLY A 232 -1.47 -8.71 -3.01
N VAL A 233 -0.43 -9.52 -2.99
CA VAL A 233 -0.11 -10.50 -4.04
C VAL A 233 0.27 -11.83 -3.42
N ASN A 234 -0.16 -12.95 -4.00
CA ASN A 234 0.41 -14.26 -3.73
C ASN A 234 0.80 -14.95 -5.05
N ASN A 235 1.54 -16.04 -4.98
CA ASN A 235 2.00 -16.74 -6.17
C ASN A 235 1.05 -17.88 -6.56
N HIS A 236 0.56 -17.83 -7.82
CA HIS A 236 0.02 -18.99 -8.53
C HIS A 236 1.17 -19.85 -9.05
N MET A 237 1.20 -21.14 -8.69
CA MET A 237 2.38 -22.00 -8.94
C MET A 237 3.67 -21.37 -8.37
N GLY A 238 4.71 -21.22 -9.19
CA GLY A 238 5.91 -20.45 -8.86
C GLY A 238 6.99 -21.22 -8.13
N SER A 239 7.00 -22.55 -8.15
CA SER A 239 8.02 -23.36 -7.45
C SER A 239 9.46 -23.12 -7.94
N LYS A 240 9.64 -22.58 -9.17
CA LYS A 240 10.93 -22.13 -9.69
C LYS A 240 11.13 -20.63 -9.50
N ALA A 241 10.13 -19.81 -9.84
CA ALA A 241 10.23 -18.36 -9.77
C ALA A 241 10.42 -17.84 -8.35
N THR A 242 9.70 -18.38 -7.35
CA THR A 242 9.84 -17.96 -5.94
C THR A 242 11.18 -18.38 -5.32
N ALA A 243 11.93 -19.29 -5.98
CA ALA A 243 13.27 -19.68 -5.58
C ALA A 243 14.36 -18.82 -6.22
N ASP A 244 14.03 -17.90 -7.15
CA ASP A 244 14.97 -16.96 -7.78
C ASP A 244 15.09 -15.68 -6.94
N PRO A 245 16.25 -15.45 -6.27
CA PRO A 245 16.40 -14.29 -5.39
C PRO A 245 16.34 -12.94 -6.14
N LEU A 246 16.83 -12.91 -7.39
CA LEU A 246 16.87 -11.68 -8.17
C LEU A 246 15.47 -11.29 -8.64
N LEU A 247 14.70 -12.25 -9.14
CA LEU A 247 13.31 -12.04 -9.52
C LEU A 247 12.47 -11.60 -8.31
N MET A 248 12.58 -12.33 -7.19
CA MET A 248 11.76 -12.01 -5.99
C MET A 248 12.13 -10.66 -5.40
N ARG A 249 13.40 -10.26 -5.40
CA ARG A 249 13.80 -8.90 -4.98
C ARG A 249 13.11 -7.83 -5.82
N ARG A 250 13.14 -7.94 -7.13
CA ARG A 250 12.48 -7.01 -8.08
C ARG A 250 10.98 -6.93 -7.83
N VAL A 251 10.34 -8.09 -7.63
CA VAL A 251 8.92 -8.17 -7.29
C VAL A 251 8.65 -7.42 -5.98
N MET A 252 9.42 -7.69 -4.92
CA MET A 252 9.22 -7.04 -3.62
C MET A 252 9.44 -5.53 -3.67
N GLU A 253 10.47 -5.06 -4.37
CA GLU A 253 10.70 -3.62 -4.58
C GLU A 253 9.50 -2.97 -5.30
N ALA A 254 8.95 -3.63 -6.30
CA ALA A 254 7.76 -3.16 -7.00
C ALA A 254 6.48 -3.17 -6.13
N LEU A 255 6.32 -4.15 -5.25
CA LEU A 255 5.22 -4.19 -4.29
C LEU A 255 5.36 -3.11 -3.22
N LYS A 256 6.58 -2.87 -2.73
CA LYS A 256 6.85 -1.79 -1.77
C LYS A 256 6.40 -0.43 -2.30
N THR A 257 6.74 -0.11 -3.55
CA THR A 257 6.37 1.18 -4.15
C THR A 257 4.86 1.38 -4.29
N ARG A 258 4.07 0.28 -4.15
CA ARG A 258 2.60 0.28 -4.27
C ARG A 258 1.87 0.04 -2.95
N GLY A 259 2.60 -0.18 -1.86
CA GLY A 259 2.03 -0.51 -0.56
C GLY A 259 1.32 -1.86 -0.50
N LEU A 260 1.73 -2.79 -1.35
CA LEU A 260 1.15 -4.12 -1.42
C LEU A 260 1.98 -5.09 -0.57
N TYR A 261 1.29 -6.00 0.11
CA TYR A 261 1.95 -7.11 0.82
C TYR A 261 2.12 -8.33 -0.08
N PHE A 262 2.95 -9.27 0.37
CA PHE A 262 3.14 -10.55 -0.32
C PHE A 262 2.78 -11.73 0.60
N ILE A 263 2.01 -12.69 0.08
CA ILE A 263 1.77 -13.97 0.75
C ILE A 263 2.43 -15.07 -0.05
N ASP A 264 3.42 -15.72 0.56
CA ASP A 264 4.07 -16.88 -0.05
C ASP A 264 3.16 -18.11 0.06
N SER A 265 2.57 -18.54 -1.06
CA SER A 265 1.78 -19.78 -1.15
C SER A 265 2.64 -21.03 -0.91
N ARG A 266 3.97 -20.86 -0.83
CA ARG A 266 4.96 -21.87 -0.47
C ARG A 266 4.82 -23.16 -1.26
N THR A 267 4.81 -23.03 -2.58
CA THR A 267 4.77 -24.16 -3.54
C THR A 267 6.11 -24.89 -3.63
N THR A 268 7.15 -24.38 -2.99
CA THR A 268 8.46 -25.00 -2.83
C THR A 268 9.06 -24.67 -1.47
N PRO A 269 9.77 -25.60 -0.80
CA PRO A 269 10.54 -25.31 0.41
C PRO A 269 11.74 -24.40 0.14
N LYS A 270 12.14 -24.23 -1.13
CA LYS A 270 13.25 -23.37 -1.57
C LYS A 270 12.86 -21.90 -1.81
N SER A 271 11.58 -21.54 -1.55
CA SER A 271 11.14 -20.15 -1.72
C SER A 271 11.99 -19.19 -0.90
N VAL A 272 12.40 -18.11 -1.52
CA VAL A 272 13.10 -16.99 -0.89
C VAL A 272 12.19 -15.76 -0.71
N ALA A 273 10.91 -15.88 -1.02
CA ALA A 273 9.97 -14.77 -1.01
C ALA A 273 9.93 -14.04 0.34
N ALA A 274 9.79 -14.76 1.45
CA ALA A 274 9.79 -14.17 2.79
C ALA A 274 11.11 -13.45 3.13
N LYS A 275 12.25 -13.98 2.68
CA LYS A 275 13.57 -13.37 2.86
C LYS A 275 13.67 -12.05 2.10
N GLU A 276 13.30 -12.05 0.82
CA GLU A 276 13.40 -10.88 -0.03
C GLU A 276 12.33 -9.82 0.35
N ALA A 277 11.14 -10.23 0.80
CA ALA A 277 10.13 -9.32 1.35
C ALA A 277 10.65 -8.58 2.59
N ARG A 278 11.24 -9.32 3.52
CA ARG A 278 11.88 -8.73 4.72
C ARG A 278 12.99 -7.75 4.34
N ALA A 279 13.87 -8.14 3.42
CA ALA A 279 14.98 -7.29 2.97
C ALA A 279 14.50 -6.00 2.29
N ALA A 280 13.40 -6.07 1.54
CA ALA A 280 12.79 -4.92 0.88
C ALA A 280 11.93 -4.06 1.81
N GLY A 281 11.57 -4.52 3.01
CA GLY A 281 10.62 -3.85 3.89
C GLY A 281 9.18 -3.94 3.39
N VAL A 282 8.79 -5.09 2.83
CA VAL A 282 7.43 -5.42 2.38
C VAL A 282 6.78 -6.29 3.45
N ALA A 283 5.55 -5.93 3.85
CA ALA A 283 4.75 -6.76 4.73
C ALA A 283 4.47 -8.12 4.06
N TYR A 284 4.62 -9.20 4.79
CA TYR A 284 4.51 -10.53 4.21
C TYR A 284 3.97 -11.57 5.19
N ALA A 285 3.45 -12.65 4.62
CA ALA A 285 3.11 -13.86 5.38
C ALA A 285 3.40 -15.10 4.54
N THR A 286 3.27 -16.27 5.14
CA THR A 286 3.50 -17.57 4.50
C THR A 286 2.36 -18.51 4.84
N ARG A 287 1.88 -19.26 3.87
CA ARG A 287 0.87 -20.29 4.05
C ARG A 287 1.33 -21.37 5.03
N ASP A 288 0.44 -21.76 5.91
CA ASP A 288 0.63 -22.90 6.82
C ASP A 288 0.06 -24.20 6.25
N VAL A 289 -1.17 -24.17 5.71
CA VAL A 289 -1.86 -25.37 5.22
C VAL A 289 -2.51 -25.12 3.86
N PHE A 290 -2.33 -26.03 2.87
CA PHE A 290 -3.27 -26.19 1.79
C PHE A 290 -4.45 -27.06 2.26
N ILE A 291 -5.68 -26.58 2.04
CA ILE A 291 -6.85 -27.28 2.56
C ILE A 291 -7.39 -28.34 1.58
N ASP A 292 -7.19 -28.18 0.29
CA ASP A 292 -7.83 -28.94 -0.77
C ASP A 292 -6.82 -29.51 -1.81
N ASN A 293 -5.68 -30.04 -1.33
CA ASN A 293 -4.81 -30.87 -2.17
C ASN A 293 -5.52 -32.13 -2.67
N ASP A 294 -6.48 -32.63 -1.89
CA ASP A 294 -7.43 -33.66 -2.25
C ASP A 294 -8.83 -33.01 -2.30
N ASP A 295 -9.66 -33.41 -3.27
CA ASP A 295 -11.03 -32.89 -3.43
C ASP A 295 -12.03 -33.58 -2.46
N ASP A 296 -11.60 -34.47 -1.57
CA ASP A 296 -12.43 -35.08 -0.56
C ASP A 296 -12.88 -34.05 0.48
N GLU A 297 -14.19 -33.94 0.69
CA GLU A 297 -14.76 -32.95 1.62
C GLU A 297 -14.28 -33.16 3.06
N GLY A 298 -14.10 -34.42 3.48
CA GLY A 298 -13.62 -34.74 4.83
C GLY A 298 -12.17 -34.31 5.03
N GLU A 299 -11.31 -34.53 4.02
CA GLU A 299 -9.92 -34.08 4.04
C GLU A 299 -9.83 -32.55 4.06
N ILE A 300 -10.66 -31.86 3.28
CA ILE A 300 -10.71 -30.38 3.30
C ILE A 300 -11.07 -29.87 4.69
N ILE A 301 -12.11 -30.44 5.32
CA ILE A 301 -12.53 -30.09 6.67
C ILE A 301 -11.44 -30.43 7.69
N ALA A 302 -10.76 -31.56 7.56
CA ALA A 302 -9.64 -31.95 8.43
C ALA A 302 -8.47 -30.95 8.33
N ASN A 303 -8.15 -30.49 7.11
CA ASN A 303 -7.10 -29.49 6.88
C ASN A 303 -7.49 -28.09 7.41
N LEU A 304 -8.78 -27.69 7.30
CA LEU A 304 -9.29 -26.48 7.96
C LEU A 304 -9.10 -26.57 9.48
N ASN A 305 -9.45 -27.71 10.08
CA ASN A 305 -9.27 -27.95 11.52
C ASN A 305 -7.78 -27.96 11.93
N LYS A 306 -6.90 -28.45 11.06
CA LYS A 306 -5.45 -28.32 11.26
C LYS A 306 -5.02 -26.85 11.28
N GLY A 307 -5.59 -26.02 10.41
CA GLY A 307 -5.38 -24.55 10.44
C GLY A 307 -5.83 -23.96 11.79
N VAL A 308 -7.00 -24.34 12.30
CA VAL A 308 -7.51 -23.93 13.62
C VAL A 308 -6.53 -24.35 14.75
N ALA A 309 -6.03 -25.59 14.71
CA ALA A 309 -5.09 -26.09 15.72
C ALA A 309 -3.75 -25.32 15.68
N LEU A 310 -3.25 -25.02 14.50
CA LEU A 310 -2.03 -24.20 14.33
C LEU A 310 -2.24 -22.77 14.84
N ALA A 311 -3.38 -22.17 14.53
CA ALA A 311 -3.76 -20.86 15.04
C ALA A 311 -3.82 -20.87 16.58
N ALA A 312 -4.44 -21.87 17.18
CA ALA A 312 -4.49 -22.02 18.63
C ALA A 312 -3.11 -22.15 19.28
N GLN A 313 -2.18 -22.82 18.60
CA GLN A 313 -0.81 -23.01 19.09
C GLN A 313 0.06 -21.76 18.95
N ARG A 314 -0.11 -20.99 17.86
CA ARG A 314 0.81 -19.92 17.45
C ARG A 314 0.21 -18.52 17.58
N GLY A 315 -1.10 -18.43 17.85
CA GLY A 315 -1.87 -17.18 17.84
C GLY A 315 -2.46 -16.85 16.47
N GLU A 316 -1.90 -17.40 15.38
CA GLU A 316 -2.34 -17.12 14.00
C GLU A 316 -1.98 -18.26 13.04
N ALA A 317 -2.77 -18.41 11.96
CA ALA A 317 -2.44 -19.31 10.86
C ALA A 317 -3.07 -18.83 9.54
N ILE A 318 -2.44 -19.19 8.41
CA ILE A 318 -2.97 -18.99 7.05
C ILE A 318 -3.26 -20.34 6.42
N VAL A 319 -4.49 -20.49 5.94
CA VAL A 319 -4.88 -21.62 5.11
C VAL A 319 -5.23 -21.15 3.71
N ILE A 320 -4.86 -21.94 2.71
CA ILE A 320 -5.16 -21.66 1.30
C ILE A 320 -5.94 -22.84 0.71
N GLY A 321 -7.05 -22.55 0.04
CA GLY A 321 -7.77 -23.46 -0.83
C GLY A 321 -7.96 -22.83 -2.21
N HIS A 322 -8.66 -23.52 -3.10
CA HIS A 322 -8.89 -23.07 -4.47
C HIS A 322 -10.39 -22.85 -4.74
N ALA A 323 -10.69 -22.01 -5.74
CA ALA A 323 -12.07 -21.66 -6.11
C ALA A 323 -12.77 -22.85 -6.82
N ARG A 324 -13.03 -23.93 -6.07
CA ARG A 324 -13.64 -25.16 -6.52
C ARG A 324 -14.96 -25.44 -5.80
N ARG A 325 -15.87 -26.18 -6.43
CA ARG A 325 -17.16 -26.54 -5.83
C ARG A 325 -17.01 -27.41 -4.58
N GLY A 326 -16.07 -28.37 -4.58
CA GLY A 326 -15.76 -29.21 -3.42
C GLY A 326 -15.28 -28.40 -2.24
N THR A 327 -14.34 -27.47 -2.47
CA THR A 327 -13.81 -26.55 -1.45
C THR A 327 -14.94 -25.68 -0.86
N LEU A 328 -15.83 -25.14 -1.70
CA LEU A 328 -16.96 -24.34 -1.26
C LEU A 328 -17.91 -25.15 -0.37
N ALA A 329 -18.30 -26.35 -0.81
CA ALA A 329 -19.21 -27.23 -0.04
C ALA A 329 -18.63 -27.62 1.33
N ALA A 330 -17.32 -27.97 1.36
CA ALA A 330 -16.61 -28.25 2.60
C ALA A 330 -16.58 -27.03 3.53
N MET A 331 -16.32 -25.83 3.00
CA MET A 331 -16.32 -24.60 3.78
C MET A 331 -17.70 -24.22 4.30
N GLU A 332 -18.76 -24.33 3.50
CA GLU A 332 -20.14 -24.11 3.96
C GLU A 332 -20.51 -25.01 5.15
N ARG A 333 -20.08 -26.28 5.13
CA ARG A 333 -20.29 -27.21 6.22
C ARG A 333 -19.39 -26.85 7.43
N TRP A 334 -18.11 -26.57 7.20
CA TRP A 334 -17.18 -26.23 8.26
C TRP A 334 -17.58 -24.97 9.01
N THR A 335 -18.09 -23.94 8.34
CA THR A 335 -18.55 -22.69 8.98
C THR A 335 -19.75 -22.87 9.91
N ARG A 336 -20.43 -24.02 9.86
CA ARG A 336 -21.54 -24.41 10.76
C ARG A 336 -21.07 -25.32 11.89
N SER A 337 -19.78 -25.67 11.94
CA SER A 337 -19.25 -26.58 12.96
C SER A 337 -18.73 -25.78 14.19
N ASP A 338 -18.50 -26.48 15.31
CA ASP A 338 -17.94 -25.88 16.50
C ASP A 338 -16.48 -25.40 16.33
N ALA A 339 -15.80 -25.85 15.28
CA ALA A 339 -14.42 -25.47 15.02
C ALA A 339 -14.28 -23.96 14.77
N ILE A 340 -15.26 -23.32 14.14
CA ILE A 340 -15.24 -21.89 13.83
C ILE A 340 -15.25 -21.02 15.09
N SER A 341 -15.90 -21.49 16.18
CA SER A 341 -15.95 -20.74 17.44
C SER A 341 -14.59 -20.64 18.15
N LYS A 342 -13.61 -21.46 17.76
CA LYS A 342 -12.27 -21.52 18.36
C LYS A 342 -11.28 -20.51 17.75
N VAL A 343 -11.66 -19.86 16.65
CA VAL A 343 -10.82 -18.90 15.94
C VAL A 343 -11.63 -17.67 15.53
N ARG A 344 -10.95 -16.55 15.35
CA ARG A 344 -11.50 -15.40 14.63
C ARG A 344 -10.96 -15.45 13.20
N VAL A 345 -11.84 -15.62 12.23
CA VAL A 345 -11.42 -15.47 10.83
C VAL A 345 -11.15 -14.01 10.53
N ALA A 346 -9.96 -13.73 10.02
CA ALA A 346 -9.42 -12.39 9.88
C ALA A 346 -8.78 -12.19 8.48
N PRO A 347 -8.75 -10.96 7.97
CA PRO A 347 -8.03 -10.66 6.74
C PRO A 347 -6.51 -10.76 6.95
N PRO A 348 -5.71 -10.92 5.88
CA PRO A 348 -4.26 -11.07 5.99
C PRO A 348 -3.58 -9.94 6.75
N GLU A 349 -4.07 -8.72 6.63
CA GLU A 349 -3.51 -7.52 7.24
C GLU A 349 -3.40 -7.62 8.78
N ASP A 350 -4.22 -8.47 9.41
CA ASP A 350 -4.19 -8.71 10.86
C ASP A 350 -3.03 -9.62 11.29
N ILE A 351 -2.42 -10.37 10.36
CA ILE A 351 -1.42 -11.41 10.66
C ILE A 351 -0.12 -11.27 9.84
N LEU A 352 0.06 -10.17 9.10
CA LEU A 352 1.28 -9.94 8.33
C LEU A 352 2.50 -9.72 9.24
N ASN A 353 3.64 -10.32 8.85
CA ASN A 353 4.94 -9.92 9.38
C ASN A 353 5.34 -8.59 8.75
N ILE A 354 5.54 -7.58 9.58
CA ILE A 354 5.97 -6.25 9.14
C ILE A 354 7.47 -6.14 9.47
N PRO A 355 8.34 -5.99 8.43
CA PRO A 355 9.79 -5.85 8.61
C PRO A 355 10.21 -4.55 9.24
#